data_df143023c15d4ffc9cc33c8cc8060828
#
_entry.id   df143023c15d4ffc9cc33c8cc8060828
#
_cell.length_a   1.000
_cell.length_b   1.000
_cell.length_c   1.000
_cell.angle_alpha   90.00
_cell.angle_beta   90.00
_cell.angle_gamma   90.00
#
_symmetry.space_group_name_H-M   'P 1'
#
loop_
_entity.id
_entity.type
_entity.pdbx_description
1 polymer ?
#
loop_
_entity_poly.entity_id
_entity_poly.type
_entity_poly.pdbx_seq_one_letter_code
_entity_poly.pdbx_strand_id
1 'polypeptide(L)'
;MEYRKLKEIADISISNVDKKSSENEKPVRLCNFVDVYRNWAITENMTEQLMVATAKQNEIEKFALHKGDVCITKDSETKDDIGMSTYIADDIDDLVLGYHCARISPKKEVLSGKFLNAFLHTMFVRKFYELNASGSGQRYTLSLDAIGEIPVPVLPLEEQRKRAEVLSLIDRKIEVNKKINDNLAQSAMVA
;
A
#
# COMPACT_ATOMS: atom_id res chain seq x y z
N MET A 1 -18.52 19.27 -2.03
CA MET A 1 -17.56 18.30 -1.44
C MET A 1 -16.23 19.03 -1.31
N GLU A 2 -15.67 19.07 -0.11
CA GLU A 2 -14.37 19.69 0.14
C GLU A 2 -13.25 18.73 -0.25
N TYR A 3 -12.18 19.25 -0.86
CA TYR A 3 -10.96 18.50 -1.16
C TYR A 3 -9.79 19.12 -0.43
N ARG A 4 -8.92 18.28 0.12
CA ARG A 4 -7.67 18.70 0.75
C ARG A 4 -6.50 17.93 0.12
N LYS A 5 -5.35 18.56 0.07
CA LYS A 5 -4.12 17.90 -0.40
C LYS A 5 -3.73 16.80 0.58
N LEU A 6 -3.30 15.66 0.07
CA LEU A 6 -2.95 14.50 0.90
C LEU A 6 -1.92 14.86 1.98
N LYS A 7 -0.92 15.66 1.67
CA LYS A 7 0.11 16.15 2.61
C LYS A 7 -0.44 16.93 3.80
N GLU A 8 -1.66 17.48 3.72
CA GLU A 8 -2.30 18.22 4.82
C GLU A 8 -2.98 17.27 5.83
N ILE A 9 -3.34 16.07 5.38
CA ILE A 9 -4.16 15.11 6.13
C ILE A 9 -3.51 13.73 6.32
N ALA A 10 -2.25 13.59 5.91
CA ALA A 10 -1.43 12.39 6.11
C ALA A 10 0.05 12.74 6.15
N ASP A 11 0.83 11.94 6.85
CA ASP A 11 2.29 11.96 6.77
C ASP A 11 2.75 10.99 5.68
N ILE A 12 3.72 11.44 4.85
CA ILE A 12 4.17 10.67 3.68
C ILE A 12 5.68 10.48 3.75
N SER A 13 6.14 9.27 3.53
CA SER A 13 7.58 8.95 3.48
C SER A 13 7.89 7.94 2.38
N ILE A 14 9.03 8.09 1.73
CA ILE A 14 9.54 7.16 0.72
C ILE A 14 10.56 6.24 1.37
N SER A 15 10.36 4.93 1.26
CA SER A 15 11.27 3.94 1.83
C SER A 15 12.51 3.75 0.96
N ASN A 16 13.63 3.50 1.66
CA ASN A 16 14.92 3.12 1.09
C ASN A 16 15.42 1.75 1.61
N VAL A 17 14.59 1.03 2.37
CA VAL A 17 14.97 -0.29 2.93
C VAL A 17 15.07 -1.30 1.80
N ASP A 18 16.27 -1.84 1.62
CA ASP A 18 16.55 -2.82 0.57
C ASP A 18 16.24 -4.27 1.00
N LYS A 19 16.45 -5.22 0.09
CA LYS A 19 16.17 -6.65 0.31
C LYS A 19 17.38 -7.43 0.86
N LYS A 20 18.46 -6.75 1.17
CA LYS A 20 19.68 -7.40 1.62
C LYS A 20 19.60 -7.70 3.10
N SER A 21 20.38 -8.70 3.53
CA SER A 21 20.56 -9.02 4.93
C SER A 21 22.02 -8.74 5.35
N SER A 22 22.16 -8.16 6.53
CA SER A 22 23.46 -7.81 7.14
C SER A 22 23.51 -8.27 8.60
N GLU A 23 24.64 -8.80 9.04
CA GLU A 23 24.83 -9.34 10.40
C GLU A 23 24.67 -8.28 11.51
N ASN A 24 24.86 -7.00 11.18
CA ASN A 24 24.76 -5.89 12.13
C ASN A 24 23.41 -5.19 12.15
N GLU A 25 22.40 -5.75 11.51
CA GLU A 25 21.07 -5.20 11.41
C GLU A 25 20.03 -6.11 12.06
N LYS A 26 18.85 -5.56 12.36
CA LYS A 26 17.75 -6.33 12.95
C LYS A 26 16.93 -7.03 11.88
N PRO A 27 16.50 -8.29 12.11
CA PRO A 27 15.57 -8.95 11.20
C PRO A 27 14.23 -8.20 11.15
N VAL A 28 13.68 -8.10 9.93
CA VAL A 28 12.40 -7.47 9.65
C VAL A 28 11.64 -8.26 8.60
N ARG A 29 10.31 -8.08 8.58
CA ARG A 29 9.45 -8.50 7.46
C ARG A 29 9.28 -7.33 6.51
N LEU A 30 9.58 -7.54 5.23
CA LEU A 30 9.44 -6.51 4.22
C LEU A 30 8.09 -6.61 3.51
N CYS A 31 7.31 -5.54 3.56
CA CYS A 31 6.26 -5.29 2.60
C CYS A 31 6.91 -4.72 1.33
N ASN A 32 7.19 -5.58 0.37
CA ASN A 32 7.91 -5.26 -0.85
C ASN A 32 7.00 -4.63 -1.91
N PHE A 33 7.61 -4.14 -2.99
CA PHE A 33 6.90 -3.64 -4.17
C PHE A 33 5.81 -4.60 -4.66
N VAL A 34 6.11 -5.91 -4.75
CA VAL A 34 5.16 -6.92 -5.24
C VAL A 34 3.99 -7.11 -4.27
N ASP A 35 4.23 -7.01 -2.97
CA ASP A 35 3.18 -7.11 -1.95
C ASP A 35 2.23 -5.91 -2.04
N VAL A 36 2.77 -4.70 -2.20
CA VAL A 36 1.99 -3.48 -2.43
C VAL A 36 1.21 -3.54 -3.75
N TYR A 37 1.86 -4.02 -4.80
CA TYR A 37 1.29 -4.04 -6.16
C TYR A 37 0.12 -5.02 -6.30
N ARG A 38 0.19 -6.20 -5.67
CA ARG A 38 -0.74 -7.31 -5.90
C ARG A 38 -1.87 -7.41 -4.90
N ASN A 39 -1.74 -6.78 -3.74
CA ASN A 39 -2.70 -6.97 -2.66
C ASN A 39 -3.46 -5.67 -2.38
N TRP A 40 -4.77 -5.79 -2.24
CA TRP A 40 -5.61 -4.71 -1.75
C TRP A 40 -5.31 -4.36 -0.29
N ALA A 41 -5.03 -5.37 0.52
CA ALA A 41 -4.69 -5.22 1.93
C ALA A 41 -3.61 -6.22 2.34
N ILE A 42 -2.76 -5.82 3.26
CA ILE A 42 -1.83 -6.69 3.98
C ILE A 42 -2.47 -7.04 5.32
N THR A 43 -2.61 -8.34 5.57
CA THR A 43 -3.25 -8.90 6.76
C THR A 43 -2.28 -9.80 7.53
N GLU A 44 -2.56 -10.07 8.80
CA GLU A 44 -1.76 -10.96 9.65
C GLU A 44 -1.58 -12.35 9.01
N ASN A 45 -2.58 -12.86 8.30
CA ASN A 45 -2.50 -14.16 7.61
C ASN A 45 -1.41 -14.23 6.51
N MET A 46 -0.87 -13.09 6.09
CA MET A 46 0.19 -13.02 5.08
C MET A 46 1.60 -13.01 5.70
N THR A 47 1.72 -13.00 7.02
CA THR A 47 2.99 -12.83 7.75
C THR A 47 4.08 -13.81 7.28
N GLU A 48 3.72 -15.08 7.08
CA GLU A 48 4.66 -16.14 6.65
C GLU A 48 5.07 -16.04 5.16
N GLN A 49 4.32 -15.24 4.37
CA GLN A 49 4.60 -15.02 2.94
C GLN A 49 5.49 -13.80 2.71
N LEU A 50 5.59 -12.91 3.71
CA LEU A 50 6.40 -11.70 3.62
C LEU A 50 7.88 -12.06 3.66
N MET A 51 8.66 -11.38 2.83
CA MET A 51 10.10 -11.59 2.76
C MET A 51 10.77 -11.18 4.07
N VAL A 52 11.64 -12.04 4.60
CA VAL A 52 12.53 -11.69 5.72
C VAL A 52 13.80 -11.05 5.15
N ALA A 53 14.18 -9.92 5.71
CA ALA A 53 15.42 -9.20 5.44
C ALA A 53 15.94 -8.58 6.73
N THR A 54 16.90 -7.66 6.66
CA THR A 54 17.37 -6.89 7.83
C THR A 54 17.27 -5.39 7.53
N ALA A 55 17.16 -4.60 8.59
CA ALA A 55 17.15 -3.14 8.50
C ALA A 55 17.84 -2.52 9.71
N LYS A 56 18.37 -1.31 9.52
CA LYS A 56 18.95 -0.50 10.59
C LYS A 56 17.84 0.01 11.51
N GLN A 57 18.18 0.25 12.77
CA GLN A 57 17.23 0.73 13.76
C GLN A 57 16.50 2.02 13.31
N ASN A 58 17.21 2.97 12.74
CA ASN A 58 16.64 4.22 12.23
C ASN A 58 15.71 4.02 11.01
N GLU A 59 15.95 2.98 10.22
CA GLU A 59 15.08 2.61 9.09
C GLU A 59 13.80 1.96 9.60
N ILE A 60 13.92 1.07 10.60
CA ILE A 60 12.77 0.45 11.26
C ILE A 60 11.87 1.54 11.85
N GLU A 61 12.44 2.46 12.66
CA GLU A 61 11.68 3.55 13.26
C GLU A 61 10.96 4.44 12.24
N LYS A 62 11.60 4.67 11.09
CA LYS A 62 11.08 5.55 10.06
C LYS A 62 10.06 4.88 9.15
N PHE A 63 10.21 3.58 8.86
CA PHE A 63 9.46 2.88 7.82
C PHE A 63 8.64 1.69 8.33
N ALA A 64 8.55 1.51 9.66
CA ALA A 64 7.62 0.57 10.25
C ALA A 64 6.19 0.86 9.76
N LEU A 65 5.45 -0.20 9.45
CA LEU A 65 4.08 -0.12 9.00
C LEU A 65 3.14 -0.51 10.13
N HIS A 66 2.09 0.27 10.29
CA HIS A 66 1.08 0.09 11.31
C HIS A 66 -0.31 -0.02 10.70
N LYS A 67 -1.21 -0.65 11.40
CA LYS A 67 -2.62 -0.71 11.03
C LYS A 67 -3.18 0.68 10.73
N GLY A 68 -3.72 0.82 9.55
CA GLY A 68 -4.25 2.09 9.05
C GLY A 68 -3.35 2.80 8.05
N ASP A 69 -2.08 2.42 7.94
CA ASP A 69 -1.19 2.93 6.90
C ASP A 69 -1.65 2.47 5.51
N VAL A 70 -1.28 3.25 4.50
CA VAL A 70 -1.44 2.91 3.09
C VAL A 70 -0.08 2.97 2.43
N CYS A 71 0.26 1.94 1.67
CA CYS A 71 1.50 1.91 0.90
C CYS A 71 1.17 2.04 -0.59
N ILE A 72 2.02 2.76 -1.34
CA ILE A 72 1.89 2.86 -2.79
C ILE A 72 3.22 2.54 -3.47
N THR A 73 3.14 1.94 -4.66
CA THR A 73 4.29 1.82 -5.55
C THR A 73 4.60 3.20 -6.14
N LYS A 74 5.83 3.68 -6.00
CA LYS A 74 6.21 5.01 -6.51
C LYS A 74 6.93 4.97 -7.85
N ASP A 75 7.40 3.81 -8.27
CA ASP A 75 8.13 3.60 -9.53
C ASP A 75 7.38 2.61 -10.41
N SER A 76 7.42 2.80 -11.74
CA SER A 76 6.88 1.85 -12.72
C SER A 76 7.59 2.00 -14.07
N GLU A 77 7.47 0.99 -14.93
CA GLU A 77 7.94 1.03 -16.33
C GLU A 77 6.97 1.83 -17.21
N THR A 78 5.70 1.96 -16.79
CA THR A 78 4.67 2.70 -17.53
C THR A 78 3.93 3.67 -16.63
N LYS A 79 3.35 4.75 -17.20
CA LYS A 79 2.63 5.77 -16.43
C LYS A 79 1.26 5.31 -15.96
N ASP A 80 0.64 4.42 -16.67
CA ASP A 80 -0.69 3.88 -16.40
C ASP A 80 -0.70 2.82 -15.31
N ASP A 81 0.48 2.32 -14.93
CA ASP A 81 0.67 1.27 -13.91
C ASP A 81 1.34 1.76 -12.62
N ILE A 82 1.62 3.06 -12.51
CA ILE A 82 2.24 3.65 -11.31
C ILE A 82 1.22 3.93 -10.21
N GLY A 83 1.64 3.89 -8.94
CA GLY A 83 0.81 4.28 -7.79
C GLY A 83 -0.23 3.21 -7.40
N MET A 84 0.05 1.93 -7.64
CA MET A 84 -0.75 0.84 -7.05
C MET A 84 -0.64 0.89 -5.54
N SER A 85 -1.76 0.69 -4.84
CA SER A 85 -1.79 0.86 -3.40
C SER A 85 -2.33 -0.35 -2.65
N THR A 86 -1.88 -0.50 -1.41
CA THR A 86 -2.34 -1.50 -0.45
C THR A 86 -2.59 -0.85 0.91
N TYR A 87 -3.53 -1.38 1.65
CA TYR A 87 -3.89 -0.96 3.00
C TYR A 87 -3.34 -1.93 4.04
N ILE A 88 -2.72 -1.43 5.11
CA ILE A 88 -2.27 -2.24 6.23
C ILE A 88 -3.46 -2.48 7.16
N ALA A 89 -4.01 -3.69 7.09
CA ALA A 89 -5.26 -4.05 7.77
C ALA A 89 -5.05 -4.48 9.23
N ASP A 90 -3.89 -5.04 9.53
CA ASP A 90 -3.53 -5.56 10.86
C ASP A 90 -2.15 -5.08 11.27
N ASP A 91 -1.89 -5.01 12.58
CA ASP A 91 -0.54 -4.81 13.08
C ASP A 91 0.23 -6.13 12.96
N ILE A 92 1.35 -6.10 12.28
CA ILE A 92 2.27 -7.23 12.08
C ILE A 92 3.61 -6.84 12.67
N ASP A 93 4.14 -7.67 13.54
CA ASP A 93 5.42 -7.41 14.19
C ASP A 93 6.56 -7.31 13.16
N ASP A 94 7.43 -6.34 13.37
CA ASP A 94 8.61 -6.08 12.54
C ASP A 94 8.31 -5.81 11.05
N LEU A 95 7.08 -5.41 10.70
CA LEU A 95 6.71 -5.08 9.34
C LEU A 95 7.28 -3.71 8.93
N VAL A 96 8.08 -3.70 7.89
CA VAL A 96 8.76 -2.51 7.35
C VAL A 96 8.49 -2.38 5.85
N LEU A 97 8.33 -1.16 5.37
CA LEU A 97 8.13 -0.90 3.94
C LEU A 97 9.44 -1.05 3.16
N GLY A 98 9.44 -1.86 2.11
CA GLY A 98 10.55 -2.00 1.19
C GLY A 98 10.73 -0.79 0.25
N TYR A 99 11.91 -0.68 -0.37
CA TYR A 99 12.23 0.40 -1.30
C TYR A 99 11.34 0.39 -2.56
N HIS A 100 11.32 1.48 -3.32
CA HIS A 100 10.40 1.75 -4.44
C HIS A 100 8.95 1.95 -4.05
N CYS A 101 8.67 2.04 -2.75
CA CYS A 101 7.34 2.30 -2.22
C CYS A 101 7.32 3.57 -1.36
N ALA A 102 6.15 4.16 -1.22
CA ALA A 102 5.89 5.23 -0.27
C ALA A 102 4.85 4.79 0.76
N ARG A 103 5.08 5.14 2.03
CA ARG A 103 4.11 5.03 3.11
C ARG A 103 3.32 6.31 3.23
N ILE A 104 2.04 6.18 3.40
CA ILE A 104 1.09 7.24 3.70
C ILE A 104 0.41 6.87 5.02
N SER A 105 0.65 7.67 6.06
CA SER A 105 0.05 7.50 7.39
C SER A 105 -1.04 8.55 7.58
N PRO A 106 -2.33 8.20 7.42
CA PRO A 106 -3.44 9.14 7.54
C PRO A 106 -3.58 9.69 8.96
N LYS A 107 -3.93 10.97 9.08
CA LYS A 107 -4.37 11.56 10.35
C LYS A 107 -5.74 10.97 10.70
N LYS A 108 -5.77 10.08 11.70
CA LYS A 108 -6.92 9.22 12.04
C LYS A 108 -8.21 9.97 12.35
N GLU A 109 -8.10 11.24 12.75
CA GLU A 109 -9.23 12.14 13.05
C GLU A 109 -9.90 12.68 11.78
N VAL A 110 -9.23 12.60 10.63
CA VAL A 110 -9.69 13.20 9.37
C VAL A 110 -9.88 12.16 8.28
N LEU A 111 -8.97 11.17 8.21
CA LEU A 111 -8.88 10.26 7.08
C LEU A 111 -8.70 8.81 7.51
N SER A 112 -9.59 7.95 7.03
CA SER A 112 -9.47 6.50 7.16
C SER A 112 -8.52 5.94 6.10
N GLY A 113 -7.49 5.16 6.50
CA GLY A 113 -6.57 4.52 5.56
C GLY A 113 -7.26 3.58 4.57
N LYS A 114 -8.26 2.85 5.04
CA LYS A 114 -9.07 1.97 4.18
C LYS A 114 -9.85 2.75 3.10
N PHE A 115 -10.41 3.91 3.47
CA PHE A 115 -11.07 4.81 2.53
C PHE A 115 -10.06 5.43 1.56
N LEU A 116 -8.90 5.86 2.07
CA LEU A 116 -7.83 6.39 1.24
C LEU A 116 -7.39 5.35 0.20
N ASN A 117 -7.12 4.10 0.62
CA ASN A 117 -6.76 3.03 -0.31
C ASN A 117 -7.80 2.86 -1.42
N ALA A 118 -9.07 2.80 -1.06
CA ALA A 118 -10.17 2.73 -2.02
C ALA A 118 -10.19 3.93 -2.99
N PHE A 119 -9.96 5.13 -2.48
CA PHE A 119 -9.90 6.34 -3.29
C PHE A 119 -8.71 6.33 -4.25
N LEU A 120 -7.53 5.87 -3.82
CA LEU A 120 -6.33 5.79 -4.65
C LEU A 120 -6.49 4.86 -5.87
N HIS A 121 -7.38 3.88 -5.80
CA HIS A 121 -7.73 3.00 -6.93
C HIS A 121 -8.73 3.60 -7.92
N THR A 122 -9.26 4.81 -7.68
CA THR A 122 -10.21 5.43 -8.61
C THR A 122 -9.53 5.91 -9.90
N MET A 123 -10.29 5.94 -11.01
CA MET A 123 -9.83 6.48 -12.29
C MET A 123 -9.34 7.94 -12.18
N PHE A 124 -9.92 8.72 -11.26
CA PHE A 124 -9.49 10.08 -10.98
C PHE A 124 -8.02 10.13 -10.51
N VAL A 125 -7.66 9.32 -9.52
CA VAL A 125 -6.30 9.26 -8.99
C VAL A 125 -5.34 8.60 -9.99
N ARG A 126 -5.77 7.56 -10.69
CA ARG A 126 -4.97 6.94 -11.77
C ARG A 126 -4.55 7.99 -12.80
N LYS A 127 -5.49 8.83 -13.23
CA LYS A 127 -5.22 9.92 -14.17
C LYS A 127 -4.31 10.99 -13.58
N PHE A 128 -4.49 11.30 -12.29
CA PHE A 128 -3.60 12.21 -11.58
C PHE A 128 -2.15 11.70 -11.56
N TYR A 129 -1.94 10.42 -11.28
CA TYR A 129 -0.61 9.81 -11.29
C TYR A 129 0.02 9.85 -12.68
N GLU A 130 -0.71 9.46 -13.70
CA GLU A 130 -0.26 9.48 -15.10
C GLU A 130 0.26 10.87 -15.53
N LEU A 131 -0.44 11.94 -15.11
CA LEU A 131 -0.10 13.32 -15.42
C LEU A 131 1.09 13.86 -14.59
N ASN A 132 1.31 13.35 -13.38
CA ASN A 132 2.30 13.86 -12.44
C ASN A 132 3.53 12.95 -12.29
N ALA A 133 3.53 11.76 -12.86
CA ALA A 133 4.71 10.91 -12.89
C ALA A 133 5.79 11.51 -13.80
N SER A 134 6.99 11.67 -13.25
CA SER A 134 8.18 12.11 -13.97
C SER A 134 9.01 10.91 -14.45
N GLY A 135 9.75 11.07 -15.52
CA GLY A 135 10.62 10.03 -16.07
C GLY A 135 10.65 10.00 -17.60
N SER A 136 11.52 9.19 -18.15
CA SER A 136 11.70 9.06 -19.60
C SER A 136 11.75 7.58 -20.00
N GLY A 137 10.74 7.13 -20.75
CA GLY A 137 10.73 5.93 -21.57
C GLY A 137 11.00 4.57 -20.93
N GLN A 138 11.86 4.49 -19.92
CA GLN A 138 12.24 3.23 -19.27
C GLN A 138 11.79 3.15 -17.80
N ARG A 139 11.55 4.28 -17.16
CA ARG A 139 11.13 4.33 -15.75
C ARG A 139 10.44 5.65 -15.43
N TYR A 140 9.27 5.52 -14.82
CA TYR A 140 8.51 6.62 -14.27
C TYR A 140 8.53 6.57 -12.75
N THR A 141 8.48 7.74 -12.10
CA THR A 141 8.47 7.85 -10.63
C THR A 141 7.52 8.94 -10.17
N LEU A 142 6.85 8.69 -9.05
CA LEU A 142 6.10 9.69 -8.29
C LEU A 142 7.01 10.28 -7.20
N SER A 143 7.22 11.59 -7.25
CA SER A 143 7.92 12.30 -6.19
C SER A 143 7.05 12.40 -4.93
N LEU A 144 7.69 12.69 -3.80
CA LEU A 144 6.98 12.97 -2.54
C LEU A 144 5.97 14.11 -2.70
N ASP A 145 6.37 15.16 -3.44
CA ASP A 145 5.50 16.29 -3.72
C ASP A 145 4.30 15.90 -4.58
N ALA A 146 4.51 15.11 -5.66
CA ALA A 146 3.42 14.63 -6.49
C ALA A 146 2.41 13.81 -5.70
N ILE A 147 2.87 12.93 -4.81
CA ILE A 147 2.00 12.16 -3.92
C ILE A 147 1.26 13.08 -2.95
N GLY A 148 1.96 14.06 -2.38
CA GLY A 148 1.40 15.02 -1.42
C GLY A 148 0.33 15.95 -2.00
N GLU A 149 0.37 16.23 -3.30
CA GLU A 149 -0.57 17.12 -3.99
C GLU A 149 -1.88 16.41 -4.41
N ILE A 150 -2.03 15.10 -4.20
CA ILE A 150 -3.27 14.37 -4.51
C ILE A 150 -4.45 15.04 -3.79
N PRO A 151 -5.50 15.49 -4.52
CA PRO A 151 -6.69 16.08 -3.92
C PRO A 151 -7.60 14.98 -3.40
N VAL A 152 -7.68 14.83 -2.07
CA VAL A 152 -8.49 13.82 -1.39
C VAL A 152 -9.81 14.43 -0.94
N PRO A 153 -10.97 13.80 -1.21
CA PRO A 153 -12.26 14.29 -0.72
C PRO A 153 -12.36 14.07 0.80
N VAL A 154 -12.69 15.14 1.52
CA VAL A 154 -12.90 15.09 2.97
C VAL A 154 -14.39 14.87 3.25
N LEU A 155 -14.69 13.71 3.79
CA LEU A 155 -16.03 13.28 4.21
C LEU A 155 -16.03 13.02 5.72
N PRO A 156 -17.17 13.06 6.40
CA PRO A 156 -17.27 12.56 7.77
C PRO A 156 -16.72 11.13 7.87
N LEU A 157 -15.96 10.81 8.92
CA LEU A 157 -15.32 9.49 9.08
C LEU A 157 -16.30 8.32 8.99
N GLU A 158 -17.51 8.50 9.49
CA GLU A 158 -18.57 7.49 9.39
C GLU A 158 -18.94 7.17 7.93
N GLU A 159 -19.01 8.20 7.09
CA GLU A 159 -19.28 8.03 5.67
C GLU A 159 -18.10 7.40 4.94
N GLN A 160 -16.88 7.79 5.30
CA GLN A 160 -15.66 7.14 4.77
C GLN A 160 -15.65 5.64 5.08
N ARG A 161 -15.96 5.25 6.32
CA ARG A 161 -16.03 3.85 6.75
C ARG A 161 -17.07 3.06 5.96
N LYS A 162 -18.29 3.59 5.83
CA LYS A 162 -19.37 2.93 5.06
C LYS A 162 -18.97 2.69 3.61
N ARG A 163 -18.38 3.69 2.94
CA ARG A 163 -17.95 3.56 1.55
C ARG A 163 -16.82 2.53 1.39
N ALA A 164 -15.84 2.55 2.30
CA ALA A 164 -14.73 1.61 2.29
C ALA A 164 -15.17 0.17 2.60
N GLU A 165 -16.19 -0.02 3.41
CA GLU A 165 -16.69 -1.34 3.80
C GLU A 165 -17.31 -2.08 2.62
N VAL A 166 -18.05 -1.40 1.79
CA VAL A 166 -18.66 -2.00 0.57
C VAL A 166 -17.57 -2.60 -0.34
N LEU A 167 -16.48 -1.87 -0.55
CA LEU A 167 -15.36 -2.36 -1.37
C LEU A 167 -14.66 -3.55 -0.70
N SER A 168 -14.48 -3.52 0.61
CA SER A 168 -13.87 -4.63 1.35
C SER A 168 -14.67 -5.93 1.31
N LEU A 169 -15.98 -5.85 1.22
CA LEU A 169 -16.83 -7.04 1.06
C LEU A 169 -16.60 -7.71 -0.30
N ILE A 170 -16.35 -6.91 -1.33
CA ILE A 170 -16.01 -7.40 -2.67
C ILE A 170 -14.64 -8.08 -2.65
N ASP A 171 -13.65 -7.46 -2.02
CA ASP A 171 -12.30 -8.03 -1.92
C ASP A 171 -12.28 -9.34 -1.14
N ARG A 172 -12.98 -9.41 -0.01
CA ARG A 172 -13.13 -10.67 0.73
C ARG A 172 -13.74 -11.78 -0.14
N LYS A 173 -14.72 -11.45 -0.98
CA LYS A 173 -15.29 -12.43 -1.93
C LYS A 173 -14.26 -12.87 -2.96
N ILE A 174 -13.46 -11.96 -3.47
CA ILE A 174 -12.39 -12.28 -4.42
C ILE A 174 -11.36 -13.22 -3.76
N GLU A 175 -10.91 -12.92 -2.53
CA GLU A 175 -9.98 -13.77 -1.79
C GLU A 175 -10.56 -15.17 -1.51
N VAL A 176 -11.80 -15.24 -1.04
CA VAL A 176 -12.46 -16.52 -0.79
C VAL A 176 -12.57 -17.33 -2.08
N ASN A 177 -12.96 -16.71 -3.19
CA ASN A 177 -13.05 -17.39 -4.47
C ASN A 177 -11.68 -17.88 -4.97
N LYS A 178 -10.61 -17.08 -4.79
CA LYS A 178 -9.24 -17.54 -5.11
C LYS A 178 -8.88 -18.80 -4.31
N LYS A 179 -9.08 -18.77 -2.98
CA LYS A 179 -8.81 -19.95 -2.12
C LYS A 179 -9.62 -21.18 -2.53
N ILE A 180 -10.89 -21.01 -2.90
CA ILE A 180 -11.72 -22.10 -3.40
C ILE A 180 -11.15 -22.65 -4.70
N ASN A 181 -10.76 -21.81 -5.64
CA ASN A 181 -10.19 -22.23 -6.92
C ASN A 181 -8.85 -22.96 -6.74
N ASP A 182 -7.98 -22.48 -5.84
CA ASP A 182 -6.70 -23.13 -5.52
C ASP A 182 -6.93 -24.52 -4.91
N ASN A 183 -7.87 -24.65 -3.98
CA ASN A 183 -8.23 -25.95 -3.39
C ASN A 183 -8.83 -26.92 -4.41
N LEU A 184 -9.67 -26.42 -5.32
CA LEU A 184 -10.24 -27.23 -6.40
C LEU A 184 -9.16 -27.70 -7.38
N ALA A 185 -8.22 -26.82 -7.74
CA ALA A 185 -7.10 -27.18 -8.60
C ALA A 185 -6.19 -28.24 -7.96
N GLN A 186 -5.88 -28.10 -6.67
CA GLN A 186 -5.12 -29.11 -5.91
C GLN A 186 -5.86 -30.44 -5.85
N SER A 187 -7.16 -30.44 -5.58
CA SER A 187 -7.97 -31.65 -5.53
C SER A 187 -8.05 -32.36 -6.88
N ALA A 188 -8.10 -31.59 -7.97
CA ALA A 188 -8.10 -32.16 -9.33
C ALA A 188 -6.74 -32.77 -9.77
N MET A 189 -5.63 -32.33 -9.14
CA MET A 189 -4.31 -32.91 -9.40
C MET A 189 -4.03 -34.21 -8.65
N VAL A 190 -4.82 -34.51 -7.62
CA VAL A 190 -4.65 -35.71 -6.76
C VAL A 190 -5.64 -36.83 -7.14
N ALA A 191 -6.63 -36.52 -7.97
CA ALA A 191 -7.61 -37.50 -8.50
C ALA A 191 -7.16 -38.07 -9.85
#